data_538f914cafa2c0282f192598b2ea32d8
#
_entry.id   538f914cafa2c0282f192598b2ea32d8
#
_cell.length_a   1.000
_cell.length_b   1.000
_cell.length_c   1.000
_cell.angle_alpha   90.00
_cell.angle_beta   90.00
_cell.angle_gamma   90.00
#
_symmetry.space_group_name_H-M   'P 1'
#
loop_
_entity.id
_entity.type
_entity.pdbx_description
1 polymer ?
#
loop_
_entity_poly.entity_id
_entity_poly.type
_entity_poly.pdbx_seq_one_letter_code
_entity_poly.pdbx_strand_id
1 'polypeptide(L)'
;MERPSVSAKKGRPSVRDEWYGYLGGTMTTMAFLPQVVKTLRSRDTRSLSFGMYLLFTSGVFLWLLYGIKLHALPMILANGITLLLSLVLLWAKWRWK
;
A
#
# COMPACT_ATOMS: atom_id res chain seq x y z
N MET A 1 13.76 -7.68 -30.34
CA MET A 1 12.69 -7.01 -31.03
C MET A 1 12.17 -5.85 -30.18
N GLU A 2 12.12 -4.76 -30.78
CA GLU A 2 11.68 -3.56 -30.09
C GLU A 2 10.16 -3.58 -29.88
N ARG A 3 9.77 -3.16 -28.73
CA ARG A 3 8.35 -3.10 -28.45
C ARG A 3 7.89 -1.67 -28.45
N PRO A 4 7.25 -1.25 -29.51
CA PRO A 4 6.79 0.14 -29.63
C PRO A 4 5.96 0.56 -28.42
N SER A 5 5.20 -0.38 -27.88
CA SER A 5 4.36 -0.06 -26.73
C SER A 5 5.20 0.35 -25.51
N VAL A 6 6.38 -0.23 -25.37
CA VAL A 6 7.25 0.14 -24.27
C VAL A 6 7.72 1.57 -24.43
N SER A 7 8.11 1.90 -25.65
CA SER A 7 8.58 3.24 -25.94
C SER A 7 7.46 4.27 -25.78
N ALA A 8 6.28 3.93 -26.27
CA ALA A 8 5.16 4.84 -26.22
C ALA A 8 4.63 5.06 -24.82
N LYS A 9 4.84 4.10 -23.96
CA LYS A 9 4.32 4.14 -22.59
C LYS A 9 5.40 4.38 -21.57
N LYS A 10 6.33 5.21 -21.89
CA LYS A 10 7.42 5.49 -20.99
C LYS A 10 6.97 5.66 -19.56
N GLY A 11 7.53 4.86 -18.67
CA GLY A 11 7.26 4.95 -17.27
C GLY A 11 5.88 4.49 -16.85
N ARG A 12 5.13 3.88 -17.75
CA ARG A 12 3.80 3.39 -17.43
C ARG A 12 3.69 1.92 -17.75
N PRO A 13 3.12 1.14 -16.84
CA PRO A 13 2.89 -0.28 -17.12
C PRO A 13 1.81 -0.43 -18.19
N SER A 14 1.84 -1.52 -18.90
CA SER A 14 0.81 -1.79 -19.89
C SER A 14 -0.49 -2.14 -19.16
N VAL A 15 -1.61 -1.99 -19.88
CA VAL A 15 -2.90 -2.35 -19.32
C VAL A 15 -2.90 -3.82 -18.92
N ARG A 16 -2.27 -4.65 -19.74
CA ARG A 16 -2.20 -6.08 -19.47
C ARG A 16 -1.47 -6.37 -18.16
N ASP A 17 -0.43 -5.60 -17.89
CA ASP A 17 0.36 -5.81 -16.67
C ASP A 17 -0.29 -5.16 -15.47
N GLU A 18 -1.12 -4.16 -15.69
CA GLU A 18 -1.76 -3.45 -14.59
C GLU A 18 -2.69 -4.32 -13.78
N TRP A 19 -3.28 -5.34 -14.40
CA TRP A 19 -4.21 -6.19 -13.65
C TRP A 19 -3.49 -6.98 -12.56
N TYR A 20 -2.20 -7.27 -12.75
CA TYR A 20 -1.42 -7.89 -11.68
C TYR A 20 -1.36 -6.95 -10.47
N GLY A 21 -1.19 -5.66 -10.74
CA GLY A 21 -1.15 -4.67 -9.68
C GLY A 21 -2.49 -4.53 -8.97
N TYR A 22 -3.57 -4.52 -9.73
CA TYR A 22 -4.90 -4.43 -9.12
C TYR A 22 -5.19 -5.66 -8.28
N LEU A 23 -4.89 -6.83 -8.81
CA LEU A 23 -5.15 -8.07 -8.09
C LEU A 23 -4.29 -8.16 -6.84
N GLY A 24 -2.99 -7.93 -6.98
CA GLY A 24 -2.08 -7.99 -5.85
C GLY A 24 -2.39 -6.96 -4.79
N GLY A 25 -2.67 -5.73 -5.23
CA GLY A 25 -3.01 -4.66 -4.30
C GLY A 25 -4.29 -4.94 -3.55
N THR A 26 -5.29 -5.50 -4.23
CA THR A 26 -6.54 -5.88 -3.59
C THR A 26 -6.30 -6.94 -2.53
N MET A 27 -5.53 -7.95 -2.88
CA MET A 27 -5.27 -9.06 -1.96
C MET A 27 -4.51 -8.59 -0.72
N THR A 28 -3.49 -7.77 -0.90
CA THR A 28 -2.71 -7.30 0.23
C THR A 28 -3.52 -6.36 1.11
N THR A 29 -4.34 -5.50 0.50
CA THR A 29 -5.20 -4.60 1.25
C THR A 29 -6.24 -5.37 2.03
N MET A 30 -6.86 -6.37 1.41
CA MET A 30 -7.86 -7.18 2.10
C MET A 30 -7.25 -7.98 3.23
N ALA A 31 -6.00 -8.43 3.06
CA ALA A 31 -5.32 -9.14 4.12
C ALA A 31 -5.02 -8.23 5.30
N PHE A 32 -4.78 -6.95 5.02
CA PHE A 32 -4.43 -5.99 6.04
C PHE A 32 -5.66 -5.47 6.78
N LEU A 33 -6.78 -5.41 6.10
CA LEU A 33 -7.99 -4.81 6.64
C LEU A 33 -8.51 -5.49 7.91
N PRO A 34 -8.57 -6.82 8.00
CA PRO A 34 -9.00 -7.46 9.24
C PRO A 34 -8.16 -7.07 10.44
N GLN A 35 -6.87 -6.86 10.22
CA GLN A 35 -5.96 -6.44 11.29
C GLN A 35 -6.36 -5.07 11.81
N VAL A 36 -6.68 -4.16 10.91
CA VAL A 36 -7.10 -2.81 11.30
C VAL A 36 -8.40 -2.86 12.08
N VAL A 37 -9.38 -3.60 11.56
CA VAL A 37 -10.68 -3.71 12.21
C VAL A 37 -10.53 -4.32 13.60
N LYS A 38 -9.78 -5.40 13.69
CA LYS A 38 -9.57 -6.08 14.96
C LYS A 38 -8.92 -5.15 15.99
N THR A 39 -7.92 -4.40 15.55
CA THR A 39 -7.22 -3.49 16.44
C THR A 39 -8.13 -2.38 16.93
N LEU A 40 -8.93 -1.81 16.04
CA LEU A 40 -9.81 -0.73 16.42
C LEU A 40 -10.92 -1.19 17.36
N ARG A 41 -11.41 -2.41 17.16
CA ARG A 41 -12.49 -2.92 17.99
C ARG A 41 -12.01 -3.35 19.37
N SER A 42 -10.86 -3.99 19.44
CA SER A 42 -10.34 -4.51 20.69
C SER A 42 -9.51 -3.47 21.45
N ARG A 43 -8.99 -2.48 20.74
CA ARG A 43 -8.05 -1.50 21.29
C ARG A 43 -6.81 -2.16 21.85
N ASP A 44 -6.55 -3.37 21.40
CA ASP A 44 -5.40 -4.16 21.84
C ASP A 44 -4.30 -4.04 20.80
N THR A 45 -3.25 -3.31 21.14
CA THR A 45 -2.14 -3.07 20.23
C THR A 45 -0.86 -3.81 20.65
N ARG A 46 -0.98 -4.79 21.54
CA ARG A 46 0.21 -5.48 22.05
C ARG A 46 0.99 -6.18 20.97
N SER A 47 0.30 -6.70 19.96
CA SER A 47 0.99 -7.41 18.87
C SER A 47 1.57 -6.48 17.83
N LEU A 48 1.34 -5.17 17.94
CA LEU A 48 1.83 -4.21 16.99
C LEU A 48 3.15 -3.61 17.46
N SER A 49 4.13 -3.59 16.58
CA SER A 49 5.40 -2.94 16.85
C SER A 49 5.37 -1.55 16.24
N PHE A 50 5.48 -0.52 17.06
CA PHE A 50 5.46 0.85 16.58
C PHE A 50 6.59 1.09 15.56
N GLY A 51 7.80 0.62 15.90
CA GLY A 51 8.94 0.78 15.00
C GLY A 51 8.75 0.10 13.67
N MET A 52 8.20 -1.14 13.71
CA MET A 52 7.98 -1.88 12.49
C MET A 52 6.96 -1.18 11.60
N TYR A 53 5.87 -0.72 12.18
CA TYR A 53 4.84 -0.04 11.38
C TYR A 53 5.30 1.33 10.91
N LEU A 54 6.14 1.98 11.67
CA LEU A 54 6.71 3.26 11.25
C LEU A 54 7.59 3.05 10.01
N LEU A 55 8.42 2.03 10.04
CA LEU A 55 9.27 1.70 8.89
C LEU A 55 8.42 1.28 7.70
N PHE A 56 7.44 0.44 7.95
CA PHE A 56 6.53 -0.04 6.91
C PHE A 56 5.78 1.13 6.25
N THR A 57 5.24 2.02 7.09
CA THR A 57 4.49 3.17 6.59
C THR A 57 5.38 4.09 5.76
N SER A 58 6.61 4.28 6.20
CA SER A 58 7.56 5.09 5.44
C SER A 58 7.83 4.48 4.08
N GLY A 59 8.00 3.16 4.03
CA GLY A 59 8.22 2.46 2.77
C GLY A 59 7.03 2.57 1.84
N VAL A 60 5.84 2.40 2.39
CA VAL A 60 4.62 2.52 1.60
C VAL A 60 4.48 3.91 1.02
N PHE A 61 4.82 4.93 1.80
CA PHE A 61 4.78 6.31 1.34
C PHE A 61 5.71 6.51 0.14
N LEU A 62 6.93 5.97 0.24
CA LEU A 62 7.88 6.10 -0.86
C LEU A 62 7.40 5.35 -2.10
N TRP A 63 6.82 4.19 -1.91
CA TRP A 63 6.25 3.45 -3.03
C TRP A 63 5.10 4.20 -3.68
N LEU A 64 4.32 4.90 -2.86
CA LEU A 64 3.22 5.72 -3.38
C LEU A 64 3.77 6.83 -4.27
N LEU A 65 4.83 7.50 -3.82
CA LEU A 65 5.45 8.55 -4.62
C LEU A 65 5.97 7.97 -5.94
N TYR A 66 6.58 6.81 -5.87
CA TYR A 66 7.09 6.16 -7.07
C TYR A 66 5.96 5.82 -8.04
N GLY A 67 4.85 5.31 -7.50
CA GLY A 67 3.69 5.00 -8.31
C GLY A 67 3.11 6.23 -9.00
N ILE A 68 3.10 7.36 -8.30
CA ILE A 68 2.61 8.60 -8.86
C ILE A 68 3.51 9.03 -10.01
N LYS A 69 4.80 8.93 -9.85
CA LYS A 69 5.74 9.29 -10.90
C LYS A 69 5.59 8.41 -12.13
N LEU A 70 5.25 7.15 -11.94
CA LEU A 70 5.06 6.22 -13.03
C LEU A 70 3.66 6.28 -13.63
N HIS A 71 2.77 7.04 -13.04
CA HIS A 71 1.36 7.07 -13.43
C HIS A 71 0.78 5.66 -13.38
N ALA A 72 1.20 4.88 -12.40
CA ALA A 72 0.76 3.49 -12.24
C ALA A 72 -0.43 3.47 -11.28
N LEU A 73 -1.63 3.55 -11.82
CA LEU A 73 -2.83 3.65 -11.01
C LEU A 73 -3.00 2.53 -9.98
N PRO A 74 -2.78 1.25 -10.35
CA PRO A 74 -2.90 0.19 -9.34
C PRO A 74 -1.97 0.42 -8.15
N MET A 75 -0.75 0.85 -8.41
CA MET A 75 0.22 1.10 -7.36
C MET A 75 -0.19 2.28 -6.51
N ILE A 76 -0.74 3.32 -7.13
CA ILE A 76 -1.20 4.50 -6.41
C ILE A 76 -2.34 4.12 -5.48
N LEU A 77 -3.32 3.39 -5.98
CA LEU A 77 -4.47 2.99 -5.18
C LEU A 77 -4.08 2.06 -4.05
N ALA A 78 -3.31 1.03 -4.37
CA ALA A 78 -2.91 0.05 -3.35
C ALA A 78 -2.11 0.69 -2.24
N ASN A 79 -1.10 1.47 -2.61
CA ASN A 79 -0.24 2.08 -1.59
C ASN A 79 -0.94 3.23 -0.87
N GLY A 80 -1.82 3.93 -1.56
CA GLY A 80 -2.59 4.98 -0.91
C GLY A 80 -3.50 4.43 0.17
N ILE A 81 -4.23 3.37 -0.14
CA ILE A 81 -5.11 2.74 0.82
C ILE A 81 -4.30 2.14 1.97
N THR A 82 -3.22 1.44 1.63
CA THR A 82 -2.37 0.83 2.65
C THR A 82 -1.76 1.90 3.55
N LEU A 83 -1.39 3.04 2.98
CA LEU A 83 -0.85 4.14 3.77
C LEU A 83 -1.86 4.60 4.81
N LEU A 84 -3.12 4.79 4.39
CA LEU A 84 -4.16 5.21 5.32
C LEU A 84 -4.34 4.18 6.43
N LEU A 85 -4.40 2.91 6.06
CA LEU A 85 -4.60 1.86 7.06
C LEU A 85 -3.43 1.75 8.03
N SER A 86 -2.21 1.88 7.53
CA SER A 86 -1.05 1.79 8.41
C SER A 86 -0.94 3.00 9.32
N LEU A 87 -1.37 4.18 8.83
CA LEU A 87 -1.40 5.37 9.70
C LEU A 87 -2.43 5.19 10.81
N VAL A 88 -3.56 4.56 10.50
CA VAL A 88 -4.56 4.26 11.53
C VAL A 88 -3.97 3.35 12.60
N LEU A 89 -3.21 2.33 12.16
CA LEU A 89 -2.59 1.42 13.13
C LEU A 89 -1.52 2.11 13.96
N LEU A 90 -0.75 3.01 13.37
CA LEU A 90 0.23 3.78 14.12
C LEU A 90 -0.45 4.66 15.15
N TRP A 91 -1.55 5.30 14.74
CA TRP A 91 -2.32 6.11 15.65
C TRP A 91 -2.86 5.27 16.81
N ALA A 92 -3.39 4.09 16.49
CA ALA A 92 -3.93 3.21 17.52
C ALA A 92 -2.85 2.76 18.49
N LYS A 93 -1.68 2.42 17.97
CA LYS A 93 -0.57 2.01 18.82
C LYS A 93 -0.13 3.12 19.76
N TRP A 94 -0.10 4.32 19.23
CA TRP A 94 0.28 5.48 20.03
C TRP A 94 -0.79 5.79 21.08
N ARG A 95 -2.05 5.68 20.67
CA ARG A 95 -3.17 6.04 21.53
C ARG A 95 -3.42 5.02 22.64
N TRP A 96 -3.28 3.75 22.31
CA TRP A 96 -3.61 2.67 23.24
C TRP A 96 -2.41 1.81 23.61
N LYS A 97 -1.24 2.37 23.57
CA LYS A 97 -0.04 1.60 23.89
C LYS A 97 -0.04 1.05 25.34
#